data_0e1666a9f806bfd1e4b580d3fd985561
#
_entry.id   0e1666a9f806bfd1e4b580d3fd985561
#
_cell.length_a   1.000
_cell.length_b   1.000
_cell.length_c   1.000
_cell.angle_alpha   90.00
_cell.angle_beta   90.00
_cell.angle_gamma   90.00
#
_symmetry.space_group_name_H-M   'P 1'
#
loop_
_entity.id
_entity.type
_entity.pdbx_description
1 polymer ?
#
loop_
_entity_poly.entity_id
_entity_poly.type
_entity_poly.pdbx_seq_one_letter_code
_entity_poly.pdbx_strand_id
1 'polypeptide(L)'
;SYMVTEVNEDERHNDLPGLQDEFDSEIKRLEQRRDSDIEARAKKVEEDLAALEEAGEAKGPARTKLRNGAERDMAAIRTRYNDQIARVDAVFDKFKKLKPGDMIDDVDLWREMQDRYGDYFDGCMGAEAIKKRLQSLDLETISKELREEIKGASEQRKTKALKRLKVVNAFLTTGNKPEAMVLDVIPVIPPDLRPMVQLDGGRFATSDLNDLYRRVINRNNRLKRLIELGAPEIMLNNEKRMLQEAVDSLFDNGRRGRPVTGASNRPLKSLSDMLKGKQGRFRQNLLGKRVDYSGRSVIVVGPSLRMHQCGLPKPMALELFKPFVIKRLVDLNYAQNMKSAKRLVDRGDAEVWGVLEEVISEHPVLLNRAPTLHRLGIQAFEPILVEGKAIHLPPLACAAFNADFDGDQMAVHLPLSAEAQAEARSLMMASDNILKPADGHTVTMPSQDMILGLYYLSTVLEGAK
;
A
#
# COMPACT_ATOMS: atom_id res chain seq x y z
N SER A 1 22.78 -2.54 -10.78
CA SER A 1 22.72 -3.03 -12.18
C SER A 1 22.66 -1.86 -13.12
N TYR A 2 23.49 -1.87 -14.15
CA TYR A 2 23.40 -0.98 -15.30
C TYR A 2 22.47 -1.59 -16.34
N MET A 3 21.75 -0.75 -17.07
CA MET A 3 20.92 -1.17 -18.19
C MET A 3 21.43 -0.51 -19.46
N VAL A 4 21.62 -1.30 -20.50
CA VAL A 4 21.99 -0.81 -21.82
C VAL A 4 20.77 -0.12 -22.43
N THR A 5 20.92 1.16 -22.75
CA THR A 5 19.81 1.97 -23.31
C THR A 5 19.81 1.92 -24.83
N GLU A 6 20.97 2.04 -25.44
CA GLU A 6 21.17 2.05 -26.88
C GLU A 6 22.39 1.22 -27.26
N VAL A 7 22.37 0.61 -28.44
CA VAL A 7 23.50 -0.08 -29.05
C VAL A 7 23.54 0.31 -30.50
N ASN A 8 24.68 0.82 -30.97
CA ASN A 8 24.91 1.10 -32.36
C ASN A 8 25.28 -0.20 -33.09
N GLU A 9 24.27 -0.91 -33.55
CA GLU A 9 24.46 -2.25 -34.14
C GLU A 9 25.23 -2.16 -35.49
N ASP A 10 25.05 -1.10 -36.25
CA ASP A 10 25.71 -0.92 -37.56
C ASP A 10 27.22 -0.68 -37.41
N GLU A 11 27.64 0.25 -36.55
CA GLU A 11 29.04 0.48 -36.25
C GLU A 11 29.69 -0.75 -35.59
N ARG A 12 29.02 -1.35 -34.60
CA ARG A 12 29.52 -2.58 -34.00
C ARG A 12 29.74 -3.69 -35.03
N HIS A 13 28.80 -3.89 -35.95
CA HIS A 13 28.90 -4.94 -36.95
C HIS A 13 30.05 -4.67 -37.95
N ASN A 14 30.25 -3.43 -38.35
CA ASN A 14 31.30 -3.03 -39.28
C ASN A 14 32.71 -3.19 -38.67
N ASP A 15 32.86 -2.83 -37.40
CA ASP A 15 34.15 -2.82 -36.70
C ASP A 15 34.47 -4.14 -35.99
N LEU A 16 33.48 -5.05 -35.86
CA LEU A 16 33.65 -6.32 -35.17
C LEU A 16 34.87 -7.16 -35.63
N PRO A 17 35.20 -7.24 -36.95
CA PRO A 17 36.41 -7.97 -37.38
C PRO A 17 37.70 -7.37 -36.82
N GLY A 18 37.85 -6.04 -36.85
CA GLY A 18 39.00 -5.33 -36.30
C GLY A 18 39.13 -5.48 -34.80
N LEU A 19 37.99 -5.37 -34.09
CA LEU A 19 37.95 -5.60 -32.64
C LEU A 19 38.26 -7.05 -32.25
N GLN A 20 37.92 -8.02 -33.06
CA GLN A 20 38.29 -9.43 -32.88
C GLN A 20 39.82 -9.62 -33.01
N ASP A 21 40.45 -8.97 -34.03
CA ASP A 21 41.89 -9.03 -34.21
C ASP A 21 42.66 -8.39 -33.05
N GLU A 22 42.17 -7.26 -32.54
CA GLU A 22 42.72 -6.63 -31.32
C GLU A 22 42.60 -7.50 -30.10
N PHE A 23 41.43 -8.11 -29.88
CA PHE A 23 41.17 -9.06 -28.81
C PHE A 23 42.13 -10.27 -28.88
N ASP A 24 42.25 -10.89 -30.04
CA ASP A 24 43.12 -12.05 -30.23
C ASP A 24 44.61 -11.71 -30.00
N SER A 25 44.98 -10.48 -30.37
CA SER A 25 46.33 -9.94 -30.13
C SER A 25 46.62 -9.69 -28.65
N GLU A 26 45.60 -9.19 -27.91
CA GLU A 26 45.68 -8.98 -26.45
C GLU A 26 45.83 -10.33 -25.69
N ILE A 27 45.01 -11.30 -26.02
CA ILE A 27 45.10 -12.66 -25.45
C ILE A 27 46.49 -13.24 -25.68
N LYS A 28 46.99 -13.22 -26.92
CA LYS A 28 48.35 -13.72 -27.25
C LYS A 28 49.42 -13.01 -26.41
N ARG A 29 49.30 -11.67 -26.22
CA ARG A 29 50.24 -10.93 -25.38
C ARG A 29 50.17 -11.35 -23.90
N LEU A 30 49.01 -11.61 -23.37
CA LEU A 30 48.84 -12.09 -21.99
C LEU A 30 49.41 -13.51 -21.83
N GLU A 31 49.22 -14.39 -22.80
CA GLU A 31 49.78 -15.73 -22.81
C GLU A 31 51.31 -15.68 -22.88
N GLN A 32 51.88 -14.88 -23.79
CA GLN A 32 53.31 -14.70 -23.89
C GLN A 32 53.93 -14.15 -22.60
N ARG A 33 53.30 -13.17 -21.97
CA ARG A 33 53.75 -12.63 -20.67
C ARG A 33 53.68 -13.68 -19.57
N ARG A 34 52.58 -14.48 -19.52
CA ARG A 34 52.45 -15.60 -18.59
C ARG A 34 53.63 -16.58 -18.70
N ASP A 35 53.88 -16.97 -19.93
CA ASP A 35 54.90 -17.99 -20.22
C ASP A 35 56.30 -17.41 -19.94
N SER A 36 56.56 -16.13 -20.31
CA SER A 36 57.82 -15.41 -19.96
C SER A 36 58.03 -15.27 -18.45
N ASP A 37 57.01 -14.91 -17.68
CA ASP A 37 57.11 -14.78 -16.22
C ASP A 37 57.34 -16.14 -15.52
N ILE A 38 56.75 -17.21 -16.07
CA ILE A 38 56.98 -18.59 -15.59
C ILE A 38 58.41 -19.03 -15.88
N GLU A 39 58.94 -18.76 -17.10
CA GLU A 39 60.32 -19.07 -17.46
C GLU A 39 61.33 -18.25 -16.62
N ALA A 40 61.08 -17.01 -16.42
CA ALA A 40 61.91 -16.13 -15.56
C ALA A 40 61.95 -16.65 -14.10
N ARG A 41 60.80 -17.11 -13.57
CA ARG A 41 60.71 -17.70 -12.24
C ARG A 41 61.43 -19.06 -12.20
N ALA A 42 61.28 -19.89 -13.22
CA ALA A 42 61.97 -21.17 -13.31
C ALA A 42 63.50 -21.02 -13.35
N LYS A 43 64.03 -20.09 -14.18
CA LYS A 43 65.46 -19.77 -14.21
C LYS A 43 65.97 -19.28 -12.84
N LYS A 44 65.27 -18.42 -12.17
CA LYS A 44 65.66 -17.95 -10.84
C LYS A 44 65.70 -19.08 -9.81
N VAL A 45 64.78 -20.04 -9.92
CA VAL A 45 64.76 -21.23 -9.06
C VAL A 45 65.97 -22.16 -9.34
N GLU A 46 66.36 -22.28 -10.61
CA GLU A 46 67.55 -23.05 -11.00
C GLU A 46 68.84 -22.40 -10.46
N GLU A 47 68.95 -21.08 -10.54
CA GLU A 47 70.03 -20.29 -9.95
C GLU A 47 70.08 -20.46 -8.42
N ASP A 48 68.95 -20.35 -7.72
CA ASP A 48 68.86 -20.50 -6.27
C ASP A 48 69.19 -21.97 -5.85
N LEU A 49 68.80 -22.97 -6.65
CA LEU A 49 69.16 -24.35 -6.41
C LEU A 49 70.64 -24.64 -6.65
N ALA A 50 71.27 -24.04 -7.66
CA ALA A 50 72.71 -24.14 -7.92
C ALA A 50 73.51 -23.51 -6.79
N ALA A 51 73.08 -22.35 -6.25
CA ALA A 51 73.69 -21.71 -5.09
C ALA A 51 73.60 -22.56 -3.83
N LEU A 52 72.53 -23.30 -3.61
CA LEU A 52 72.34 -24.23 -2.51
C LEU A 52 73.24 -25.50 -2.67
N GLU A 53 73.48 -25.92 -3.90
CA GLU A 53 74.40 -27.05 -4.21
C GLU A 53 75.88 -26.66 -3.95
N GLU A 54 76.27 -25.46 -4.32
CA GLU A 54 77.63 -24.91 -3.99
C GLU A 54 77.82 -24.71 -2.49
N ALA A 55 76.76 -24.39 -1.73
CA ALA A 55 76.81 -24.25 -0.27
C ALA A 55 76.82 -25.58 0.50
N GLY A 56 76.80 -26.72 -0.19
CA GLY A 56 76.88 -28.05 0.43
C GLY A 56 75.57 -28.63 0.99
N GLU A 57 74.44 -27.95 0.80
CA GLU A 57 73.10 -28.38 1.26
C GLU A 57 72.27 -29.11 0.19
N ALA A 58 72.93 -29.85 -0.70
CA ALA A 58 72.30 -30.49 -1.88
C ALA A 58 71.19 -31.52 -1.57
N LYS A 59 71.09 -32.02 -0.32
CA LYS A 59 70.07 -33.00 0.13
C LYS A 59 69.52 -32.57 1.50
N GLY A 60 68.53 -31.67 1.50
CA GLY A 60 67.95 -31.24 2.76
C GLY A 60 66.55 -30.64 2.65
N PRO A 61 65.90 -30.39 3.76
CA PRO A 61 64.54 -29.80 3.78
C PRO A 61 64.48 -28.40 3.13
N ALA A 62 65.61 -27.69 3.01
CA ALA A 62 65.72 -26.42 2.34
C ALA A 62 65.40 -26.47 0.83
N ARG A 63 65.96 -27.47 0.13
CA ARG A 63 65.71 -27.72 -1.31
C ARG A 63 64.23 -28.06 -1.61
N THR A 64 63.61 -28.89 -0.76
CA THR A 64 62.19 -29.24 -0.88
C THR A 64 61.32 -28.04 -0.64
N LYS A 65 61.64 -27.22 0.33
CA LYS A 65 60.90 -25.97 0.64
C LYS A 65 61.00 -24.94 -0.48
N LEU A 66 62.14 -24.78 -1.10
CA LEU A 66 62.39 -23.89 -2.22
C LEU A 66 61.62 -24.34 -3.47
N ARG A 67 61.66 -25.66 -3.77
CA ARG A 67 60.95 -26.24 -4.90
C ARG A 67 59.42 -26.14 -4.74
N ASN A 68 58.89 -26.48 -3.56
CA ASN A 68 57.46 -26.32 -3.25
C ASN A 68 56.99 -24.86 -3.25
N GLY A 69 57.89 -23.94 -2.83
CA GLY A 69 57.65 -22.49 -2.90
C GLY A 69 57.52 -22.01 -4.36
N ALA A 70 58.50 -22.42 -5.18
CA ALA A 70 58.52 -22.10 -6.60
C ALA A 70 57.31 -22.66 -7.39
N GLU A 71 56.89 -23.89 -7.11
CA GLU A 71 55.71 -24.49 -7.70
C GLU A 71 54.45 -23.70 -7.35
N ARG A 72 54.35 -23.24 -6.09
CA ARG A 72 53.24 -22.36 -5.64
C ARG A 72 53.26 -21.02 -6.35
N ASP A 73 54.44 -20.39 -6.47
CA ASP A 73 54.60 -19.10 -7.15
C ASP A 73 54.23 -19.21 -8.66
N MET A 74 54.71 -20.25 -9.34
CA MET A 74 54.34 -20.52 -10.75
C MET A 74 52.87 -20.81 -10.92
N ALA A 75 52.25 -21.56 -10.00
CA ALA A 75 50.83 -21.80 -9.99
C ALA A 75 50.04 -20.48 -9.77
N ALA A 76 50.50 -19.61 -8.86
CA ALA A 76 49.87 -18.30 -8.64
C ALA A 76 49.99 -17.38 -9.86
N ILE A 77 51.13 -17.39 -10.56
CA ILE A 77 51.31 -16.66 -11.82
C ILE A 77 50.35 -17.17 -12.88
N ARG A 78 50.23 -18.48 -13.06
CA ARG A 78 49.28 -19.08 -14.00
C ARG A 78 47.85 -18.71 -13.68
N THR A 79 47.44 -18.83 -12.44
CA THR A 79 46.08 -18.46 -12.00
C THR A 79 45.80 -17.00 -12.29
N ARG A 80 46.70 -16.10 -11.94
CA ARG A 80 46.53 -14.65 -12.17
C ARG A 80 46.35 -14.31 -13.65
N TYR A 81 47.16 -14.85 -14.53
CA TYR A 81 47.03 -14.58 -15.97
C TYR A 81 45.82 -15.26 -16.58
N ASN A 82 45.48 -16.47 -16.16
CA ASN A 82 44.27 -17.15 -16.61
C ASN A 82 43.00 -16.38 -16.18
N ASP A 83 42.97 -15.83 -14.98
CA ASP A 83 41.87 -15.00 -14.53
C ASP A 83 41.76 -13.70 -15.34
N GLN A 84 42.89 -13.11 -15.71
CA GLN A 84 42.91 -11.94 -16.60
C GLN A 84 42.37 -12.25 -18.00
N ILE A 85 42.84 -13.35 -18.57
CA ILE A 85 42.37 -13.83 -19.91
C ILE A 85 40.87 -14.15 -19.86
N ALA A 86 40.40 -14.87 -18.85
CA ALA A 86 39.00 -15.20 -18.69
C ALA A 86 38.12 -13.92 -18.54
N ARG A 87 38.66 -12.89 -17.89
CA ARG A 87 37.97 -11.62 -17.72
C ARG A 87 37.85 -10.85 -19.04
N VAL A 88 38.93 -10.75 -19.81
CA VAL A 88 38.92 -10.12 -21.16
C VAL A 88 37.98 -10.84 -22.09
N ASP A 89 37.97 -12.17 -22.07
CA ASP A 89 37.06 -13.02 -22.85
C ASP A 89 35.59 -12.79 -22.45
N ALA A 90 35.30 -12.77 -21.17
CA ALA A 90 33.95 -12.49 -20.68
C ALA A 90 33.42 -11.10 -21.07
N VAL A 91 34.29 -10.07 -21.05
CA VAL A 91 33.96 -8.70 -21.48
C VAL A 91 33.62 -8.67 -22.98
N PHE A 92 34.45 -9.27 -23.81
CA PHE A 92 34.27 -9.27 -25.25
C PHE A 92 33.07 -10.12 -25.69
N ASP A 93 32.87 -11.28 -25.08
CA ASP A 93 31.72 -12.14 -25.33
C ASP A 93 30.38 -11.47 -24.95
N LYS A 94 30.37 -10.71 -23.83
CA LYS A 94 29.20 -9.95 -23.43
C LYS A 94 28.93 -8.80 -24.40
N PHE A 95 29.98 -8.08 -24.85
CA PHE A 95 29.89 -7.01 -25.82
C PHE A 95 29.30 -7.49 -27.16
N LYS A 96 29.78 -8.62 -27.69
CA LYS A 96 29.27 -9.19 -28.97
C LYS A 96 27.76 -9.49 -28.92
N LYS A 97 27.26 -9.91 -27.76
CA LYS A 97 25.86 -10.34 -27.56
C LYS A 97 24.97 -9.23 -27.00
N LEU A 98 25.51 -8.03 -26.78
CA LEU A 98 24.84 -6.94 -26.12
C LEU A 98 23.63 -6.44 -26.92
N LYS A 99 22.48 -6.32 -26.23
CA LYS A 99 21.22 -5.82 -26.80
C LYS A 99 20.66 -4.67 -25.97
N PRO A 100 19.93 -3.76 -26.58
CA PRO A 100 19.21 -2.74 -25.86
C PRO A 100 18.23 -3.35 -24.84
N GLY A 101 18.36 -3.01 -23.57
CA GLY A 101 17.59 -3.57 -22.45
C GLY A 101 18.29 -4.65 -21.64
N ASP A 102 19.50 -5.08 -22.04
CA ASP A 102 20.29 -5.99 -21.23
C ASP A 102 20.71 -5.35 -19.91
N MET A 103 20.69 -6.14 -18.84
CA MET A 103 21.11 -5.71 -17.51
C MET A 103 22.48 -6.33 -17.18
N ILE A 104 23.36 -5.48 -16.65
CA ILE A 104 24.70 -5.88 -16.21
C ILE A 104 24.80 -5.56 -14.72
N ASP A 105 24.90 -6.61 -13.91
CA ASP A 105 24.92 -6.49 -12.44
C ASP A 105 26.35 -6.26 -11.91
N ASP A 106 27.35 -6.75 -12.62
CA ASP A 106 28.76 -6.58 -12.29
C ASP A 106 29.24 -5.19 -12.71
N VAL A 107 29.60 -4.38 -11.69
CA VAL A 107 30.08 -3.01 -11.88
C VAL A 107 31.44 -2.97 -12.54
N ASP A 108 32.32 -3.93 -12.24
CA ASP A 108 33.65 -3.96 -12.81
C ASP A 108 33.60 -4.40 -14.28
N LEU A 109 32.76 -5.38 -14.59
CA LEU A 109 32.48 -5.78 -15.98
C LEU A 109 31.91 -4.60 -16.80
N TRP A 110 30.96 -3.85 -16.21
CA TRP A 110 30.38 -2.66 -16.86
C TRP A 110 31.46 -1.63 -17.17
N ARG A 111 32.34 -1.31 -16.22
CA ARG A 111 33.41 -0.33 -16.42
C ARG A 111 34.38 -0.75 -17.51
N GLU A 112 34.84 -1.99 -17.49
CA GLU A 112 35.71 -2.48 -18.54
C GLU A 112 35.07 -2.47 -19.91
N MET A 113 33.78 -2.80 -20.01
CA MET A 113 33.03 -2.66 -21.25
C MET A 113 32.92 -1.21 -21.70
N GLN A 114 32.65 -0.29 -20.77
CA GLN A 114 32.55 1.13 -21.06
C GLN A 114 33.90 1.73 -21.49
N ASP A 115 34.99 1.35 -20.81
CA ASP A 115 36.34 1.83 -21.13
C ASP A 115 36.84 1.33 -22.49
N ARG A 116 36.46 0.09 -22.89
CA ARG A 116 36.93 -0.53 -24.13
C ARG A 116 36.02 -0.31 -25.33
N TYR A 117 34.70 -0.29 -25.10
CA TYR A 117 33.66 -0.32 -26.16
C TYR A 117 32.59 0.75 -25.95
N GLY A 118 32.85 1.80 -25.18
CA GLY A 118 31.88 2.82 -24.81
C GLY A 118 31.30 3.59 -26.00
N ASP A 119 32.03 3.64 -27.13
CA ASP A 119 31.55 4.31 -28.34
C ASP A 119 30.41 3.55 -29.05
N TYR A 120 30.27 2.26 -28.79
CA TYR A 120 29.29 1.38 -29.45
C TYR A 120 27.98 1.23 -28.70
N PHE A 121 27.91 1.62 -27.43
CA PHE A 121 26.70 1.51 -26.65
C PHE A 121 26.60 2.55 -25.54
N ASP A 122 25.38 2.91 -25.24
CA ASP A 122 25.03 3.75 -24.10
C ASP A 122 24.29 2.96 -23.05
N GLY A 123 24.50 3.33 -21.78
CA GLY A 123 23.77 2.74 -20.68
C GLY A 123 23.76 3.62 -19.44
N CYS A 124 22.73 3.45 -18.67
CA CYS A 124 22.49 4.21 -17.45
C CYS A 124 22.05 3.30 -16.31
N MET A 125 21.99 3.84 -15.09
CA MET A 125 21.54 3.11 -13.92
C MET A 125 20.16 3.58 -13.46
N GLY A 126 19.32 2.62 -13.01
CA GLY A 126 18.07 2.89 -12.32
C GLY A 126 16.97 3.50 -13.18
N ALA A 127 16.22 4.45 -12.62
CA ALA A 127 15.05 5.04 -13.26
C ALA A 127 15.37 5.82 -14.53
N GLU A 128 16.57 6.40 -14.62
CA GLU A 128 17.03 7.13 -15.81
C GLU A 128 17.13 6.21 -17.02
N ALA A 129 17.70 5.01 -16.85
CA ALA A 129 17.80 4.02 -17.91
C ALA A 129 16.41 3.55 -18.37
N ILE A 130 15.51 3.29 -17.44
CA ILE A 130 14.12 2.90 -17.74
C ILE A 130 13.43 4.02 -18.53
N LYS A 131 13.58 5.28 -18.11
CA LYS A 131 12.97 6.42 -18.78
C LYS A 131 13.49 6.56 -20.23
N LYS A 132 14.81 6.52 -20.45
CA LYS A 132 15.40 6.56 -21.80
C LYS A 132 14.85 5.43 -22.68
N ARG A 133 14.77 4.20 -22.15
CA ARG A 133 14.19 3.06 -22.89
C ARG A 133 12.72 3.24 -23.21
N LEU A 134 11.94 3.83 -22.31
CA LEU A 134 10.52 4.11 -22.58
C LEU A 134 10.33 5.22 -23.62
N GLN A 135 11.24 6.18 -23.68
CA GLN A 135 11.25 7.25 -24.69
C GLN A 135 11.59 6.73 -26.08
N SER A 136 12.49 5.74 -26.18
CA SER A 136 12.90 5.16 -27.47
C SER A 136 11.91 4.15 -28.04
N LEU A 137 10.80 3.82 -27.34
CA LEU A 137 9.80 2.85 -27.79
C LEU A 137 8.87 3.45 -28.86
N ASP A 138 8.84 2.82 -30.04
CA ASP A 138 7.78 3.06 -31.02
C ASP A 138 6.61 2.12 -30.78
N LEU A 139 5.55 2.67 -30.19
CA LEU A 139 4.35 1.91 -29.83
C LEU A 139 3.58 1.38 -31.02
N GLU A 140 3.61 2.09 -32.17
CA GLU A 140 2.89 1.67 -33.37
C GLU A 140 3.53 0.42 -33.98
N THR A 141 4.86 0.44 -34.11
CA THR A 141 5.63 -0.70 -34.62
C THR A 141 5.49 -1.91 -33.70
N ILE A 142 5.63 -1.73 -32.38
CA ILE A 142 5.44 -2.79 -31.39
C ILE A 142 4.02 -3.38 -31.47
N SER A 143 3.00 -2.54 -31.67
CA SER A 143 1.62 -3.03 -31.80
C SER A 143 1.45 -3.91 -33.05
N LYS A 144 2.08 -3.55 -34.17
CA LYS A 144 2.04 -4.35 -35.41
C LYS A 144 2.76 -5.69 -35.22
N GLU A 145 3.97 -5.68 -34.69
CA GLU A 145 4.76 -6.87 -34.40
C GLU A 145 4.04 -7.85 -33.48
N LEU A 146 3.46 -7.35 -32.38
CA LEU A 146 2.69 -8.18 -31.44
C LEU A 146 1.45 -8.79 -32.08
N ARG A 147 0.78 -8.09 -32.99
CA ARG A 147 -0.37 -8.66 -33.74
C ARG A 147 0.04 -9.75 -34.69
N GLU A 148 1.22 -9.64 -35.29
CA GLU A 148 1.78 -10.70 -36.16
C GLU A 148 2.24 -11.90 -35.33
N GLU A 149 2.93 -11.66 -34.20
CA GLU A 149 3.34 -12.70 -33.28
C GLU A 149 2.14 -13.55 -32.77
N ILE A 150 1.03 -12.91 -32.46
CA ILE A 150 -0.20 -13.58 -32.01
C ILE A 150 -0.75 -14.57 -33.04
N LYS A 151 -0.55 -14.30 -34.35
CA LYS A 151 -1.04 -15.18 -35.42
C LYS A 151 -0.30 -16.50 -35.54
N GLY A 152 1.01 -16.52 -35.18
CA GLY A 152 1.88 -17.69 -35.34
C GLY A 152 2.41 -18.34 -34.06
N ALA A 153 2.10 -17.79 -32.90
CA ALA A 153 2.69 -18.22 -31.62
C ALA A 153 1.96 -19.37 -30.94
N SER A 154 2.71 -20.15 -30.14
CA SER A 154 2.14 -21.12 -29.21
C SER A 154 1.24 -20.47 -28.17
N GLU A 155 0.32 -21.19 -27.55
CA GLU A 155 -0.72 -20.65 -26.66
C GLU A 155 -0.15 -19.84 -25.48
N GLN A 156 0.97 -20.27 -24.89
CA GLN A 156 1.64 -19.51 -23.82
C GLN A 156 2.22 -18.18 -24.30
N ARG A 157 2.87 -18.18 -25.48
CA ARG A 157 3.43 -16.96 -26.09
C ARG A 157 2.30 -16.02 -26.51
N LYS A 158 1.24 -16.55 -27.08
CA LYS A 158 0.04 -15.79 -27.46
C LYS A 158 -0.59 -15.08 -26.28
N THR A 159 -0.72 -15.76 -25.12
CA THR A 159 -1.27 -15.15 -23.90
C THR A 159 -0.38 -14.00 -23.38
N LYS A 160 0.96 -14.14 -23.44
CA LYS A 160 1.89 -13.07 -23.06
C LYS A 160 1.81 -11.90 -24.03
N ALA A 161 1.81 -12.16 -25.33
CA ALA A 161 1.70 -11.15 -26.37
C ALA A 161 0.36 -10.37 -26.28
N LEU A 162 -0.76 -11.06 -26.02
CA LEU A 162 -2.06 -10.41 -25.79
C LEU A 162 -2.06 -9.47 -24.57
N LYS A 163 -1.45 -9.88 -23.46
CA LYS A 163 -1.32 -9.02 -22.28
C LYS A 163 -0.49 -7.77 -22.58
N ARG A 164 0.61 -7.93 -23.30
CA ARG A 164 1.47 -6.81 -23.71
C ARG A 164 0.76 -5.90 -24.70
N LEU A 165 0.10 -6.46 -25.71
CA LEU A 165 -0.67 -5.71 -26.71
C LEU A 165 -1.78 -4.87 -26.05
N LYS A 166 -2.45 -5.40 -25.02
CA LYS A 166 -3.47 -4.66 -24.27
C LYS A 166 -2.90 -3.38 -23.64
N VAL A 167 -1.70 -3.45 -23.08
CA VAL A 167 -1.02 -2.29 -22.48
C VAL A 167 -0.59 -1.29 -23.57
N VAL A 168 0.03 -1.77 -24.65
CA VAL A 168 0.46 -0.93 -25.77
C VAL A 168 -0.73 -0.20 -26.40
N ASN A 169 -1.83 -0.90 -26.65
CA ASN A 169 -3.05 -0.29 -27.18
C ASN A 169 -3.67 0.73 -26.22
N ALA A 170 -3.60 0.51 -24.91
CA ALA A 170 -4.07 1.49 -23.93
C ALA A 170 -3.30 2.81 -24.04
N PHE A 171 -1.96 2.76 -24.19
CA PHE A 171 -1.15 3.96 -24.42
C PHE A 171 -1.48 4.65 -25.74
N LEU A 172 -1.62 3.89 -26.83
CA LEU A 172 -1.98 4.43 -28.14
C LEU A 172 -3.36 5.10 -28.14
N THR A 173 -4.34 4.47 -27.50
CA THR A 173 -5.72 4.99 -27.44
C THR A 173 -5.85 6.24 -26.56
N THR A 174 -5.13 6.29 -25.45
CA THR A 174 -5.19 7.41 -24.51
C THR A 174 -4.27 8.58 -24.88
N GLY A 175 -3.31 8.38 -25.81
CA GLY A 175 -2.29 9.36 -26.15
C GLY A 175 -1.26 9.63 -25.05
N ASN A 176 -1.27 8.84 -23.97
CA ASN A 176 -0.28 8.95 -22.90
C ASN A 176 1.07 8.39 -23.37
N LYS A 177 2.14 9.07 -23.01
CA LYS A 177 3.50 8.60 -23.32
C LYS A 177 3.96 7.60 -22.27
N PRO A 178 4.62 6.48 -22.64
CA PRO A 178 5.13 5.48 -21.69
C PRO A 178 6.12 6.04 -20.67
N GLU A 179 6.90 7.07 -21.05
CA GLU A 179 7.85 7.75 -20.16
C GLU A 179 7.19 8.35 -18.91
N ALA A 180 5.90 8.67 -18.97
CA ALA A 180 5.13 9.18 -17.83
C ALA A 180 4.99 8.17 -16.67
N MET A 181 5.32 6.90 -16.89
CA MET A 181 5.42 5.92 -15.81
C MET A 181 6.61 6.16 -14.87
N VAL A 182 7.60 6.93 -15.29
CA VAL A 182 8.73 7.35 -14.47
C VAL A 182 8.48 8.78 -14.00
N LEU A 183 8.40 8.95 -12.68
CA LEU A 183 8.10 10.25 -12.08
C LEU A 183 9.36 11.14 -12.07
N ASP A 184 9.28 12.33 -12.64
CA ASP A 184 10.30 13.37 -12.52
C ASP A 184 10.13 14.20 -11.25
N VAL A 185 8.90 14.35 -10.79
CA VAL A 185 8.49 15.11 -9.60
C VAL A 185 7.61 14.25 -8.72
N ILE A 186 7.83 14.34 -7.43
CA ILE A 186 7.00 13.64 -6.45
C ILE A 186 5.90 14.59 -5.97
N PRO A 187 4.60 14.21 -6.09
CA PRO A 187 3.51 15.02 -5.59
C PRO A 187 3.53 15.06 -4.06
N VAL A 188 3.33 16.25 -3.50
CA VAL A 188 3.22 16.46 -2.05
C VAL A 188 1.77 16.74 -1.72
N ILE A 189 1.18 15.94 -0.83
CA ILE A 189 -0.19 16.14 -0.39
C ILE A 189 -0.31 17.38 0.49
N PRO A 190 -1.48 18.05 0.51
CA PRO A 190 -1.71 19.23 1.35
C PRO A 190 -1.43 19.00 2.83
N PRO A 191 -1.02 20.04 3.59
CA PRO A 191 -0.70 19.92 5.02
C PRO A 191 -1.83 19.37 5.88
N ASP A 192 -3.09 19.68 5.56
CA ASP A 192 -4.26 19.19 6.31
C ASP A 192 -4.40 17.67 6.26
N LEU A 193 -3.91 17.02 5.19
CA LEU A 193 -3.89 15.56 5.05
C LEU A 193 -2.70 14.89 5.74
N ARG A 194 -1.72 15.67 6.21
CA ARG A 194 -0.54 15.23 6.96
C ARG A 194 -0.27 16.15 8.16
N PRO A 195 -1.23 16.27 9.07
CA PRO A 195 -1.21 17.29 10.11
C PRO A 195 -0.02 17.13 11.07
N MET A 196 0.42 18.26 11.59
CA MET A 196 1.32 18.37 12.73
C MET A 196 0.58 19.13 13.82
N VAL A 197 0.30 18.47 14.94
CA VAL A 197 -0.50 19.00 16.04
C VAL A 197 0.36 19.14 17.28
N GLN A 198 0.29 20.28 17.94
CA GLN A 198 0.94 20.49 19.22
C GLN A 198 0.13 19.83 20.33
N LEU A 199 0.76 18.97 21.10
CA LEU A 199 0.19 18.33 22.28
C LEU A 199 0.45 19.20 23.52
N ASP A 200 -0.32 18.95 24.58
CA ASP A 200 -0.08 19.53 25.88
C ASP A 200 1.34 19.21 26.35
N GLY A 201 2.05 20.23 26.84
CA GLY A 201 3.47 20.13 27.22
C GLY A 201 4.47 20.44 26.10
N GLY A 202 4.05 21.09 25.00
CA GLY A 202 4.92 21.60 23.94
C GLY A 202 5.50 20.53 23.00
N ARG A 203 5.04 19.28 23.09
CA ARG A 203 5.42 18.19 22.16
C ARG A 203 4.54 18.24 20.92
N PHE A 204 5.11 17.89 19.77
CA PHE A 204 4.38 17.79 18.51
C PHE A 204 4.08 16.33 18.17
N ALA A 205 2.82 16.05 17.84
CA ALA A 205 2.43 14.83 17.14
C ALA A 205 2.40 15.12 15.65
N THR A 206 3.10 14.32 14.87
CA THR A 206 3.16 14.49 13.42
C THR A 206 2.72 13.23 12.70
N SER A 207 2.16 13.41 11.50
CA SER A 207 1.86 12.29 10.61
C SER A 207 3.14 11.58 10.16
N ASP A 208 3.10 10.25 10.04
CA ASP A 208 4.20 9.44 9.54
C ASP A 208 4.67 9.89 8.14
N LEU A 209 3.76 10.43 7.31
CA LEU A 209 4.09 10.97 5.98
C LEU A 209 5.09 12.12 6.03
N ASN A 210 5.04 12.98 7.03
CA ASN A 210 6.00 14.07 7.17
C ASN A 210 7.43 13.54 7.35
N ASP A 211 7.61 12.44 8.08
CA ASP A 211 8.92 11.80 8.23
C ASP A 211 9.40 11.17 6.91
N LEU A 212 8.51 10.53 6.18
CA LEU A 212 8.82 9.95 4.87
C LEU A 212 9.18 11.02 3.84
N TYR A 213 8.44 12.13 3.75
CA TYR A 213 8.79 13.28 2.90
C TYR A 213 10.15 13.89 3.29
N ARG A 214 10.39 14.08 4.58
CA ARG A 214 11.67 14.60 5.08
C ARG A 214 12.85 13.72 4.67
N ARG A 215 12.69 12.39 4.72
CA ARG A 215 13.72 11.43 4.27
C ARG A 215 14.02 11.60 2.79
N VAL A 216 12.98 11.71 1.94
CA VAL A 216 13.15 11.94 0.49
C VAL A 216 13.87 13.25 0.24
N ILE A 217 13.45 14.35 0.87
CA ILE A 217 14.07 15.66 0.70
C ILE A 217 15.55 15.65 1.13
N ASN A 218 15.84 15.06 2.27
CA ASN A 218 17.23 14.99 2.79
C ASN A 218 18.14 14.17 1.85
N ARG A 219 17.66 13.03 1.32
CA ARG A 219 18.40 12.22 0.34
C ARG A 219 18.61 12.97 -0.97
N ASN A 220 17.56 13.62 -1.47
CA ASN A 220 17.66 14.41 -2.68
C ASN A 220 18.67 15.56 -2.56
N ASN A 221 18.61 16.32 -1.45
CA ASN A 221 19.55 17.42 -1.19
C ASN A 221 21.00 16.91 -1.06
N ARG A 222 21.18 15.76 -0.42
CA ARG A 222 22.50 15.13 -0.29
C ARG A 222 23.03 14.69 -1.66
N LEU A 223 22.20 14.05 -2.49
CA LEU A 223 22.59 13.67 -3.84
C LEU A 223 22.98 14.89 -4.68
N LYS A 224 22.16 15.95 -4.65
CA LYS A 224 22.45 17.19 -5.35
C LYS A 224 23.81 17.77 -4.95
N ARG A 225 24.10 17.83 -3.64
CA ARG A 225 25.40 18.32 -3.14
C ARG A 225 26.57 17.44 -3.56
N LEU A 226 26.39 16.11 -3.62
CA LEU A 226 27.43 15.19 -4.07
C LEU A 226 27.72 15.36 -5.57
N ILE A 227 26.72 15.63 -6.38
CA ILE A 227 26.88 15.94 -7.83
C ILE A 227 27.64 17.26 -7.99
N GLU A 228 27.27 18.30 -7.26
CA GLU A 228 27.93 19.61 -7.30
C GLU A 228 29.42 19.53 -6.87
N LEU A 229 29.77 18.63 -5.96
CA LEU A 229 31.13 18.38 -5.48
C LEU A 229 31.96 17.47 -6.39
N GLY A 230 31.38 16.93 -7.47
CA GLY A 230 32.07 15.98 -8.34
C GLY A 230 32.47 14.67 -7.66
N ALA A 231 31.62 14.17 -6.73
CA ALA A 231 31.91 12.95 -5.99
C ALA A 231 32.07 11.72 -6.89
N PRO A 232 32.85 10.70 -6.49
CA PRO A 232 33.03 9.47 -7.25
C PRO A 232 31.69 8.79 -7.61
N GLU A 233 31.60 8.21 -8.79
CA GLU A 233 30.40 7.59 -9.33
C GLU A 233 29.78 6.54 -8.40
N ILE A 234 30.61 5.75 -7.70
CA ILE A 234 30.17 4.75 -6.72
C ILE A 234 29.32 5.39 -5.61
N MET A 235 29.74 6.56 -5.12
CA MET A 235 29.02 7.29 -4.07
C MET A 235 27.70 7.85 -4.62
N LEU A 236 27.72 8.40 -5.84
CA LEU A 236 26.51 8.91 -6.52
C LEU A 236 25.49 7.80 -6.74
N ASN A 237 25.92 6.65 -7.24
CA ASN A 237 25.06 5.50 -7.49
C ASN A 237 24.47 4.94 -6.18
N ASN A 238 25.23 4.91 -5.10
CA ASN A 238 24.72 4.50 -3.79
C ASN A 238 23.66 5.48 -3.26
N GLU A 239 23.89 6.79 -3.38
CA GLU A 239 22.92 7.79 -2.93
C GLU A 239 21.66 7.81 -3.82
N LYS A 240 21.79 7.62 -5.15
CA LYS A 240 20.65 7.40 -6.07
C LYS A 240 19.81 6.21 -5.63
N ARG A 241 20.44 5.09 -5.24
CA ARG A 241 19.76 3.90 -4.72
C ARG A 241 19.02 4.19 -3.40
N MET A 242 19.66 4.92 -2.48
CA MET A 242 19.04 5.28 -1.20
C MET A 242 17.89 6.28 -1.37
N LEU A 243 17.96 7.17 -2.36
CA LEU A 243 16.86 8.05 -2.73
C LEU A 243 15.68 7.25 -3.29
N GLN A 244 15.94 6.28 -4.16
CA GLN A 244 14.92 5.39 -4.69
C GLN A 244 14.23 4.59 -3.58
N GLU A 245 14.98 4.07 -2.61
CA GLU A 245 14.43 3.38 -1.44
C GLU A 245 13.54 4.29 -0.59
N ALA A 246 13.93 5.55 -0.42
CA ALA A 246 13.13 6.54 0.30
C ALA A 246 11.81 6.85 -0.42
N VAL A 247 11.83 6.96 -1.75
CA VAL A 247 10.64 7.15 -2.58
C VAL A 247 9.75 5.92 -2.55
N ASP A 248 10.31 4.73 -2.68
CA ASP A 248 9.56 3.46 -2.59
C ASP A 248 8.83 3.35 -1.23
N SER A 249 9.51 3.74 -0.14
CA SER A 249 8.92 3.76 1.20
C SER A 249 7.81 4.80 1.36
N LEU A 250 7.90 5.92 0.68
CA LEU A 250 6.84 6.94 0.69
C LEU A 250 5.56 6.41 0.02
N PHE A 251 5.69 5.70 -1.09
CA PHE A 251 4.54 5.18 -1.84
C PHE A 251 3.97 3.92 -1.21
N ASP A 252 4.78 2.91 -0.90
CA ASP A 252 4.32 1.63 -0.34
C ASP A 252 5.41 1.02 0.57
N ASN A 253 5.43 1.42 1.84
CA ASN A 253 6.44 1.02 2.81
C ASN A 253 6.36 -0.48 3.12
N GLY A 254 7.47 -1.18 2.94
CA GLY A 254 7.57 -2.62 3.21
C GLY A 254 7.20 -3.52 2.02
N ARG A 255 6.82 -2.97 0.88
CA ARG A 255 6.60 -3.76 -0.34
C ARG A 255 7.90 -4.35 -0.88
N ARG A 256 9.00 -3.63 -0.74
CA ARG A 256 10.32 -4.03 -1.21
C ARG A 256 11.33 -3.95 -0.06
N GLY A 257 11.72 -5.09 0.46
CA GLY A 257 12.68 -5.18 1.56
C GLY A 257 12.06 -4.93 2.94
N ARG A 258 12.89 -4.56 3.90
CA ARG A 258 12.46 -4.27 5.26
C ARG A 258 11.73 -2.92 5.32
N PRO A 259 10.59 -2.83 6.01
CA PRO A 259 9.87 -1.57 6.14
C PRO A 259 10.69 -0.56 6.95
N VAL A 260 10.58 0.69 6.57
CA VAL A 260 11.15 1.81 7.32
C VAL A 260 10.32 2.00 8.59
N THR A 261 10.99 2.04 9.73
CA THR A 261 10.36 2.15 11.05
C THR A 261 10.61 3.52 11.69
N GLY A 262 9.69 3.92 12.56
CA GLY A 262 9.83 5.08 13.44
C GLY A 262 10.59 4.76 14.73
N ALA A 263 10.62 5.72 15.67
CA ALA A 263 11.31 5.60 16.94
C ALA A 263 10.81 4.41 17.82
N SER A 264 9.56 3.99 17.66
CA SER A 264 8.96 2.86 18.38
C SER A 264 9.09 1.50 17.66
N ASN A 265 9.99 1.37 16.69
CA ASN A 265 10.13 0.19 15.83
C ASN A 265 8.85 -0.19 15.04
N ARG A 266 7.84 0.66 15.05
CA ARG A 266 6.62 0.51 14.28
C ARG A 266 6.87 0.93 12.82
N PRO A 267 6.41 0.15 11.81
CA PRO A 267 6.45 0.58 10.42
C PRO A 267 5.73 1.91 10.21
N LEU A 268 6.33 2.83 9.46
CA LEU A 268 5.70 4.09 9.13
C LEU A 268 4.60 3.87 8.10
N LYS A 269 3.48 4.58 8.26
CA LYS A 269 2.31 4.50 7.38
C LYS A 269 2.58 5.29 6.09
N SER A 270 2.64 4.56 4.97
CA SER A 270 2.88 5.13 3.63
C SER A 270 1.61 5.68 2.98
N LEU A 271 1.75 6.32 1.80
CA LEU A 271 0.61 6.79 1.01
C LEU A 271 -0.35 5.65 0.63
N SER A 272 0.19 4.50 0.25
CA SER A 272 -0.59 3.31 -0.07
C SER A 272 -1.40 2.81 1.13
N ASP A 273 -0.80 2.82 2.33
CA ASP A 273 -1.46 2.40 3.57
C ASP A 273 -2.57 3.36 4.00
N MET A 274 -2.52 4.62 3.56
CA MET A 274 -3.61 5.56 3.78
C MET A 274 -4.86 5.23 2.96
N LEU A 275 -4.73 4.49 1.88
CA LEU A 275 -5.84 4.10 0.99
C LEU A 275 -6.34 2.68 1.26
N LYS A 276 -5.42 1.77 1.62
CA LYS A 276 -5.67 0.33 1.80
C LYS A 276 -6.17 -0.03 3.20
N GLY A 277 -6.84 -1.17 3.29
CA GLY A 277 -7.22 -1.81 4.55
C GLY A 277 -8.39 -1.16 5.27
N LYS A 278 -8.66 -1.63 6.49
CA LYS A 278 -9.80 -1.19 7.33
C LYS A 278 -9.68 0.27 7.77
N GLN A 279 -8.45 0.75 7.98
CA GLN A 279 -8.15 2.13 8.40
C GLN A 279 -7.76 3.03 7.23
N GLY A 280 -7.91 2.55 6.00
CA GLY A 280 -7.68 3.33 4.79
C GLY A 280 -8.83 4.27 4.49
N ARG A 281 -8.55 5.25 3.63
CA ARG A 281 -9.51 6.30 3.24
C ARG A 281 -10.82 5.74 2.69
N PHE A 282 -10.76 4.69 1.87
CA PHE A 282 -11.94 4.09 1.29
C PHE A 282 -12.88 3.51 2.34
N ARG A 283 -12.39 2.62 3.20
CA ARG A 283 -13.22 1.92 4.18
C ARG A 283 -13.58 2.76 5.40
N GLN A 284 -12.71 3.66 5.83
CA GLN A 284 -12.92 4.44 7.06
C GLN A 284 -13.64 5.76 6.84
N ASN A 285 -13.45 6.42 5.68
CA ASN A 285 -13.94 7.78 5.47
C ASN A 285 -14.90 7.95 4.29
N LEU A 286 -14.89 7.02 3.31
CA LEU A 286 -15.72 7.13 2.11
C LEU A 286 -16.90 6.16 2.12
N LEU A 287 -16.69 4.88 2.40
CA LEU A 287 -17.77 3.89 2.50
C LEU A 287 -18.60 4.02 3.78
N GLY A 288 -18.07 4.66 4.79
CA GLY A 288 -18.76 4.97 6.02
C GLY A 288 -18.15 6.19 6.68
N LYS A 289 -18.98 7.05 7.24
CA LYS A 289 -18.57 8.27 7.94
C LYS A 289 -19.19 8.30 9.33
N ARG A 290 -18.57 9.03 10.26
CA ARG A 290 -19.23 9.42 11.49
C ARG A 290 -20.26 10.48 11.18
N VAL A 291 -21.45 10.36 11.76
CA VAL A 291 -22.57 11.24 11.50
C VAL A 291 -23.02 11.93 12.78
N ASP A 292 -23.47 13.17 12.66
CA ASP A 292 -24.14 13.90 13.72
C ASP A 292 -25.58 13.41 13.91
N TYR A 293 -26.27 13.90 14.89
CA TYR A 293 -27.64 13.50 15.25
C TYR A 293 -27.76 11.98 15.49
N SER A 294 -26.80 11.45 16.17
CA SER A 294 -26.75 10.03 16.55
C SER A 294 -26.33 9.87 18.00
N GLY A 295 -26.84 8.85 18.63
CA GLY A 295 -26.51 8.49 20.01
C GLY A 295 -26.48 6.97 20.16
N ARG A 296 -26.00 6.51 21.31
CA ARG A 296 -26.00 5.07 21.60
C ARG A 296 -26.29 4.86 23.08
N SER A 297 -27.06 3.83 23.39
CA SER A 297 -27.33 3.40 24.77
C SER A 297 -27.60 1.90 24.84
N VAL A 298 -27.63 1.39 26.04
CA VAL A 298 -28.06 0.01 26.34
C VAL A 298 -29.53 -0.15 26.01
N ILE A 299 -29.91 -1.34 25.56
CA ILE A 299 -31.30 -1.69 25.26
C ILE A 299 -31.91 -2.51 26.43
N VAL A 300 -33.18 -2.28 26.63
CA VAL A 300 -34.02 -3.08 27.56
C VAL A 300 -35.33 -3.45 26.86
N VAL A 301 -35.99 -4.48 27.34
CA VAL A 301 -37.28 -4.92 26.82
C VAL A 301 -38.36 -3.89 27.08
N GLY A 302 -39.16 -3.60 26.03
CA GLY A 302 -40.37 -2.77 26.12
C GLY A 302 -41.61 -3.59 25.79
N PRO A 303 -42.17 -4.41 26.73
CA PRO A 303 -43.25 -5.33 26.41
C PRO A 303 -44.57 -4.63 26.06
N SER A 304 -44.74 -3.40 26.51
CA SER A 304 -45.94 -2.57 26.21
C SER A 304 -45.87 -1.82 24.89
N LEU A 305 -44.71 -1.81 24.23
CA LEU A 305 -44.49 -1.12 22.97
C LEU A 305 -45.14 -1.89 21.81
N ARG A 306 -45.77 -1.14 20.92
CA ARG A 306 -46.19 -1.69 19.63
C ARG A 306 -45.00 -1.99 18.74
N MET A 307 -45.16 -2.79 17.71
CA MET A 307 -44.05 -3.23 16.85
C MET A 307 -43.36 -2.09 16.13
N HIS A 308 -44.03 -1.00 15.82
CA HIS A 308 -43.49 0.19 15.14
C HIS A 308 -42.95 1.23 16.13
N GLN A 309 -43.02 0.98 17.44
CA GLN A 309 -42.63 1.93 18.47
C GLN A 309 -41.32 1.54 19.14
N CYS A 310 -40.54 2.53 19.55
CA CYS A 310 -39.39 2.35 20.44
C CYS A 310 -39.44 3.34 21.58
N GLY A 311 -38.95 2.93 22.76
CA GLY A 311 -38.76 3.84 23.89
C GLY A 311 -37.45 4.57 23.80
N LEU A 312 -37.46 5.90 23.68
CA LEU A 312 -36.28 6.72 23.65
C LEU A 312 -36.11 7.44 24.98
N PRO A 313 -34.95 7.34 25.67
CA PRO A 313 -34.70 8.07 26.92
C PRO A 313 -34.87 9.58 26.74
N LYS A 314 -35.59 10.24 27.67
CA LYS A 314 -35.81 11.70 27.62
C LYS A 314 -34.55 12.54 27.42
N PRO A 315 -33.42 12.30 28.14
CA PRO A 315 -32.20 13.07 27.97
C PRO A 315 -31.60 12.88 26.58
N MET A 316 -31.64 11.66 26.04
CA MET A 316 -31.16 11.37 24.69
C MET A 316 -32.03 12.03 23.62
N ALA A 317 -33.34 11.93 23.77
CA ALA A 317 -34.30 12.57 22.86
C ALA A 317 -34.12 14.09 22.82
N LEU A 318 -33.95 14.73 23.96
CA LEU A 318 -33.73 16.17 24.05
C LEU A 318 -32.46 16.61 23.29
N GLU A 319 -31.38 15.85 23.42
CA GLU A 319 -30.13 16.19 22.73
C GLU A 319 -30.19 15.93 21.21
N LEU A 320 -30.81 14.82 20.79
CA LEU A 320 -30.98 14.51 19.38
C LEU A 320 -31.88 15.49 18.64
N PHE A 321 -33.02 15.83 19.27
CA PHE A 321 -34.01 16.73 18.69
C PHE A 321 -33.82 18.22 19.03
N LYS A 322 -32.71 18.56 19.69
CA LYS A 322 -32.43 19.92 20.19
C LYS A 322 -32.69 21.04 19.17
N PRO A 323 -32.21 20.99 17.92
CA PRO A 323 -32.50 22.03 16.95
C PRO A 323 -33.99 22.19 16.60
N PHE A 324 -34.69 21.04 16.54
CA PHE A 324 -36.13 21.04 16.23
C PHE A 324 -36.96 21.61 17.39
N VAL A 325 -36.60 21.25 18.62
CA VAL A 325 -37.21 21.81 19.83
C VAL A 325 -36.96 23.30 19.96
N ILE A 326 -35.74 23.77 19.70
CA ILE A 326 -35.38 25.19 19.72
C ILE A 326 -36.22 25.95 18.70
N LYS A 327 -36.35 25.44 17.47
CA LYS A 327 -37.18 26.04 16.43
C LYS A 327 -38.62 26.12 16.88
N ARG A 328 -39.19 24.99 17.39
CA ARG A 328 -40.59 24.93 17.78
C ARG A 328 -40.93 25.84 18.96
N LEU A 329 -40.01 25.97 19.93
CA LEU A 329 -40.14 26.90 21.06
C LEU A 329 -40.24 28.38 20.60
N VAL A 330 -39.51 28.74 19.55
CA VAL A 330 -39.59 30.09 18.95
C VAL A 330 -40.90 30.24 18.18
N ASP A 331 -41.32 29.26 17.39
CA ASP A 331 -42.56 29.26 16.61
C ASP A 331 -43.81 29.35 17.50
N LEU A 332 -43.78 28.75 18.67
CA LEU A 332 -44.83 28.79 19.68
C LEU A 332 -44.75 30.01 20.61
N ASN A 333 -43.83 30.97 20.38
CA ASN A 333 -43.59 32.17 21.17
C ASN A 333 -43.22 31.94 22.67
N TYR A 334 -42.75 30.72 23.02
CA TYR A 334 -42.15 30.48 24.36
C TYR A 334 -40.80 31.18 24.52
N ALA A 335 -40.15 31.49 23.40
CA ALA A 335 -38.87 32.19 23.37
C ALA A 335 -38.86 33.25 22.26
N GLN A 336 -38.28 34.44 22.54
CA GLN A 336 -38.20 35.54 21.58
C GLN A 336 -37.15 35.34 20.48
N ASN A 337 -36.13 34.51 20.76
CA ASN A 337 -35.04 34.19 19.84
C ASN A 337 -34.40 32.85 20.14
N MET A 338 -33.58 32.33 19.21
CA MET A 338 -32.92 31.07 19.33
C MET A 338 -31.98 30.98 20.56
N LYS A 339 -31.36 32.08 20.98
CA LYS A 339 -30.47 32.12 22.15
C LYS A 339 -31.26 31.95 23.45
N SER A 340 -32.45 32.54 23.53
CA SER A 340 -33.36 32.36 24.66
C SER A 340 -33.93 30.94 24.68
N ALA A 341 -34.36 30.41 23.54
CA ALA A 341 -34.83 29.02 23.42
C ALA A 341 -33.77 28.00 23.84
N LYS A 342 -32.53 28.20 23.42
CA LYS A 342 -31.42 27.33 23.85
C LYS A 342 -31.23 27.33 25.36
N ARG A 343 -31.34 28.47 26.03
CA ARG A 343 -31.26 28.56 27.49
C ARG A 343 -32.40 27.83 28.20
N LEU A 344 -33.63 27.86 27.63
CA LEU A 344 -34.78 27.13 28.16
C LEU A 344 -34.53 25.62 28.05
N VAL A 345 -34.04 25.13 26.91
CA VAL A 345 -33.69 23.73 26.69
C VAL A 345 -32.57 23.28 27.65
N ASP A 346 -31.52 24.08 27.80
CA ASP A 346 -30.39 23.76 28.67
C ASP A 346 -30.78 23.75 30.15
N ARG A 347 -31.83 24.47 30.57
CA ARG A 347 -32.40 24.42 31.94
C ARG A 347 -33.33 23.23 32.14
N GLY A 348 -33.96 22.76 31.08
CA GLY A 348 -34.92 21.65 31.16
C GLY A 348 -36.27 22.07 31.74
N ASP A 349 -36.77 23.27 31.41
CA ASP A 349 -38.03 23.78 31.89
C ASP A 349 -39.21 22.86 31.50
N ALA A 350 -40.31 22.87 32.27
CA ALA A 350 -41.44 21.94 32.07
C ALA A 350 -42.06 22.04 30.67
N GLU A 351 -42.09 23.22 30.10
CA GLU A 351 -42.62 23.49 28.76
C GLU A 351 -41.84 22.82 27.63
N VAL A 352 -40.53 22.64 27.85
CA VAL A 352 -39.62 21.97 26.87
C VAL A 352 -40.03 20.52 26.67
N TRP A 353 -40.48 19.80 27.69
CA TRP A 353 -40.90 18.40 27.60
C TRP A 353 -42.17 18.22 26.78
N GLY A 354 -43.15 19.15 26.90
CA GLY A 354 -44.36 19.15 26.10
C GLY A 354 -44.05 19.40 24.62
N VAL A 355 -43.18 20.38 24.35
CA VAL A 355 -42.73 20.68 22.99
C VAL A 355 -41.89 19.50 22.40
N LEU A 356 -41.05 18.86 23.20
CA LEU A 356 -40.31 17.68 22.76
C LEU A 356 -41.24 16.57 22.36
N GLU A 357 -42.30 16.28 23.15
CA GLU A 357 -43.29 15.26 22.82
C GLU A 357 -44.03 15.56 21.52
N GLU A 358 -44.38 16.81 21.29
CA GLU A 358 -44.98 17.28 20.03
C GLU A 358 -44.02 17.09 18.83
N VAL A 359 -42.75 17.43 18.97
CA VAL A 359 -41.73 17.33 17.92
C VAL A 359 -41.40 15.88 17.57
N ILE A 360 -41.39 15.02 18.57
CA ILE A 360 -41.11 13.58 18.37
C ILE A 360 -42.28 12.87 17.69
N SER A 361 -43.50 13.32 17.95
CA SER A 361 -44.67 12.80 17.27
C SER A 361 -44.48 12.93 15.76
N GLU A 362 -44.66 11.82 15.04
CA GLU A 362 -44.50 11.77 13.59
C GLU A 362 -43.04 11.89 13.06
N HIS A 363 -42.01 11.90 13.88
CA HIS A 363 -40.61 11.93 13.43
C HIS A 363 -39.95 10.57 13.71
N PRO A 364 -39.81 9.69 12.71
CA PRO A 364 -39.23 8.37 12.91
C PRO A 364 -37.73 8.46 13.24
N VAL A 365 -37.24 7.53 14.04
CA VAL A 365 -35.81 7.35 14.31
C VAL A 365 -35.35 6.01 13.78
N LEU A 366 -34.07 5.91 13.41
CA LEU A 366 -33.46 4.66 12.96
C LEU A 366 -32.70 4.04 14.13
N LEU A 367 -32.98 2.79 14.42
CA LEU A 367 -32.21 1.99 15.38
C LEU A 367 -31.29 1.04 14.63
N ASN A 368 -30.07 0.93 15.10
CA ASN A 368 -29.07 0.03 14.56
C ASN A 368 -28.33 -0.74 15.65
N ARG A 369 -28.15 -2.05 15.45
CA ARG A 369 -27.25 -2.87 16.27
C ARG A 369 -26.07 -3.36 15.46
N ALA A 370 -24.85 -3.16 16.00
CA ALA A 370 -23.64 -3.75 15.44
C ALA A 370 -23.45 -5.20 15.94
N PRO A 371 -23.03 -6.16 15.08
CA PRO A 371 -22.73 -5.99 13.65
C PRO A 371 -23.99 -5.98 12.77
N THR A 372 -24.02 -5.07 11.79
CA THR A 372 -25.11 -5.02 10.80
C THR A 372 -24.86 -6.07 9.71
N LEU A 373 -25.45 -7.24 9.86
CA LEU A 373 -25.23 -8.38 8.96
C LEU A 373 -26.12 -8.35 7.71
N HIS A 374 -27.28 -7.75 7.83
CA HIS A 374 -28.30 -7.66 6.77
C HIS A 374 -29.11 -6.37 6.91
N ARG A 375 -29.93 -6.04 5.93
CA ARG A 375 -30.69 -4.77 5.91
C ARG A 375 -31.59 -4.55 7.11
N LEU A 376 -32.14 -5.61 7.72
CA LEU A 376 -33.00 -5.53 8.90
C LEU A 376 -32.25 -5.20 10.19
N GLY A 377 -30.91 -5.13 10.15
CA GLY A 377 -30.09 -4.60 11.25
C GLY A 377 -30.20 -3.07 11.42
N ILE A 378 -30.91 -2.39 10.51
CA ILE A 378 -31.29 -0.98 10.63
C ILE A 378 -32.78 -0.88 10.31
N GLN A 379 -33.60 -0.47 11.28
CA GLN A 379 -35.03 -0.29 11.10
C GLN A 379 -35.51 1.02 11.71
N ALA A 380 -36.58 1.57 11.16
CA ALA A 380 -37.21 2.77 11.64
C ALA A 380 -38.29 2.45 12.69
N PHE A 381 -38.40 3.31 13.68
CA PHE A 381 -39.39 3.24 14.74
C PHE A 381 -39.95 4.63 15.04
N GLU A 382 -41.18 4.69 15.51
CA GLU A 382 -41.74 5.89 16.11
C GLU A 382 -41.30 5.96 17.58
N PRO A 383 -40.57 7.02 17.97
CA PRO A 383 -40.07 7.12 19.33
C PRO A 383 -41.19 7.54 20.31
N ILE A 384 -41.18 6.91 21.49
CA ILE A 384 -41.96 7.29 22.65
C ILE A 384 -40.97 7.66 23.78
N LEU A 385 -41.25 8.73 24.50
CA LEU A 385 -40.39 9.13 25.60
C LEU A 385 -40.53 8.17 26.78
N VAL A 386 -39.39 7.71 27.29
CA VAL A 386 -39.34 6.85 28.47
C VAL A 386 -38.37 7.43 29.50
N GLU A 387 -38.65 7.11 30.76
CA GLU A 387 -37.76 7.49 31.86
C GLU A 387 -36.51 6.62 31.88
N GLY A 388 -35.43 7.12 32.47
CA GLY A 388 -34.17 6.38 32.58
C GLY A 388 -33.17 6.75 31.48
N LYS A 389 -32.23 5.84 31.20
CA LYS A 389 -31.14 6.05 30.26
C LYS A 389 -31.06 4.95 29.17
N ALA A 390 -31.89 3.92 29.27
CA ALA A 390 -31.91 2.79 28.37
C ALA A 390 -32.96 2.96 27.27
N ILE A 391 -32.66 2.44 26.07
CA ILE A 391 -33.58 2.39 24.96
C ILE A 391 -34.49 1.20 25.15
N HIS A 392 -35.80 1.40 25.02
CA HIS A 392 -36.79 0.30 25.09
C HIS A 392 -37.04 -0.23 23.65
N LEU A 393 -36.84 -1.53 23.47
CA LEU A 393 -37.04 -2.20 22.17
C LEU A 393 -38.23 -3.15 22.26
N PRO A 394 -39.16 -3.16 21.27
CA PRO A 394 -40.24 -4.14 21.24
C PRO A 394 -39.68 -5.56 21.07
N PRO A 395 -40.23 -6.54 21.81
CA PRO A 395 -39.67 -7.91 21.83
C PRO A 395 -39.62 -8.57 20.46
N LEU A 396 -40.62 -8.36 19.62
CA LEU A 396 -40.69 -8.95 18.27
C LEU A 396 -39.63 -8.43 17.30
N ALA A 397 -39.04 -7.27 17.55
CA ALA A 397 -37.96 -6.71 16.73
C ALA A 397 -36.58 -7.33 17.05
N CYS A 398 -36.42 -7.98 18.20
CA CYS A 398 -35.12 -8.51 18.65
C CYS A 398 -34.54 -9.53 17.68
N ALA A 399 -35.34 -10.39 17.09
CA ALA A 399 -34.88 -11.41 16.14
C ALA A 399 -34.25 -10.81 14.89
N ALA A 400 -34.80 -9.70 14.36
CA ALA A 400 -34.26 -8.98 13.20
C ALA A 400 -32.90 -8.35 13.48
N PHE A 401 -32.70 -7.82 14.67
CA PHE A 401 -31.43 -7.24 15.12
C PHE A 401 -30.44 -8.28 15.67
N ASN A 402 -30.87 -9.52 15.88
CA ASN A 402 -30.16 -10.52 16.67
C ASN A 402 -29.73 -9.94 18.03
N ALA A 403 -30.64 -9.22 18.68
CA ALA A 403 -30.41 -8.49 19.92
C ALA A 403 -30.90 -9.29 21.11
N ASP A 404 -30.15 -9.24 22.22
CA ASP A 404 -30.53 -9.72 23.53
C ASP A 404 -30.37 -8.61 24.58
N PHE A 405 -30.89 -8.80 25.76
CA PHE A 405 -30.91 -7.79 26.81
C PHE A 405 -29.88 -8.05 27.91
N ASP A 406 -28.77 -8.68 27.54
CA ASP A 406 -27.68 -9.01 28.48
C ASP A 406 -26.62 -7.88 28.61
N GLY A 407 -26.90 -6.71 28.06
CA GLY A 407 -26.01 -5.55 28.06
C GLY A 407 -25.72 -5.01 26.65
N ASP A 408 -26.44 -5.51 25.66
CA ASP A 408 -26.35 -5.02 24.29
C ASP A 408 -26.66 -3.53 24.19
N GLN A 409 -25.94 -2.85 23.29
CA GLN A 409 -26.15 -1.46 22.97
C GLN A 409 -26.65 -1.31 21.54
N MET A 410 -27.51 -0.32 21.31
CA MET A 410 -27.95 0.08 19.97
C MET A 410 -27.68 1.56 19.73
N ALA A 411 -27.42 1.88 18.47
CA ALA A 411 -27.29 3.25 18.01
C ALA A 411 -28.64 3.78 17.53
N VAL A 412 -28.87 5.06 17.78
CA VAL A 412 -30.05 5.81 17.30
C VAL A 412 -29.58 6.85 16.31
N HIS A 413 -30.24 6.96 15.18
CA HIS A 413 -29.96 7.96 14.15
C HIS A 413 -31.24 8.73 13.80
N LEU A 414 -31.10 10.03 13.59
CA LEU A 414 -32.23 10.89 13.28
C LEU A 414 -32.22 11.27 11.79
N PRO A 415 -33.21 10.88 11.00
CA PRO A 415 -33.41 11.40 9.65
C PRO A 415 -33.73 12.91 9.69
N LEU A 416 -33.01 13.72 8.91
CA LEU A 416 -33.14 15.18 9.01
C LEU A 416 -34.05 15.76 7.92
N SER A 417 -33.90 15.34 6.66
CA SER A 417 -34.69 15.86 5.55
C SER A 417 -36.07 15.21 5.47
N ALA A 418 -37.00 15.90 4.84
CA ALA A 418 -38.35 15.39 4.62
C ALA A 418 -38.35 14.10 3.75
N GLU A 419 -37.46 14.05 2.77
CA GLU A 419 -37.26 12.86 1.91
C GLU A 419 -36.74 11.68 2.73
N ALA A 420 -35.74 11.89 3.60
CA ALA A 420 -35.19 10.85 4.47
C ALA A 420 -36.25 10.33 5.46
N GLN A 421 -37.07 11.20 6.02
CA GLN A 421 -38.18 10.82 6.89
C GLN A 421 -39.27 10.02 6.13
N ALA A 422 -39.58 10.42 4.89
CA ALA A 422 -40.53 9.70 4.04
C ALA A 422 -40.01 8.30 3.69
N GLU A 423 -38.73 8.17 3.34
CA GLU A 423 -38.09 6.87 3.11
C GLU A 423 -38.09 6.00 4.37
N ALA A 424 -37.76 6.56 5.53
CA ALA A 424 -37.80 5.86 6.79
C ALA A 424 -39.19 5.29 7.09
N ARG A 425 -40.25 6.07 6.84
CA ARG A 425 -41.63 5.63 7.06
C ARG A 425 -42.12 4.59 6.04
N SER A 426 -41.79 4.78 4.77
CA SER A 426 -42.36 3.92 3.71
C SER A 426 -41.57 2.63 3.49
N LEU A 427 -40.28 2.61 3.76
CA LEU A 427 -39.38 1.50 3.43
C LEU A 427 -38.73 0.81 4.65
N MET A 428 -38.52 1.55 5.73
CA MET A 428 -37.66 1.08 6.83
C MET A 428 -38.41 0.79 8.14
N MET A 429 -39.73 1.09 8.22
CA MET A 429 -40.49 0.81 9.42
C MET A 429 -40.45 -0.70 9.78
N ALA A 430 -40.34 -1.00 11.05
CA ALA A 430 -40.32 -2.37 11.54
C ALA A 430 -41.61 -3.13 11.22
N SER A 431 -42.75 -2.43 11.16
CA SER A 431 -44.07 -2.98 10.75
C SER A 431 -44.09 -3.47 9.33
N ASP A 432 -43.31 -2.83 8.43
CA ASP A 432 -43.32 -3.12 6.99
C ASP A 432 -42.28 -4.16 6.60
N ASN A 433 -41.35 -4.47 7.49
CA ASN A 433 -40.23 -5.40 7.28
C ASN A 433 -40.37 -6.69 8.12
N ILE A 434 -41.52 -7.33 8.03
CA ILE A 434 -41.87 -8.55 8.77
C ILE A 434 -41.22 -9.81 8.14
N LEU A 435 -40.91 -9.77 6.84
CA LEU A 435 -40.37 -10.90 6.10
C LEU A 435 -38.89 -10.79 5.84
N LYS A 436 -38.16 -11.91 5.91
CA LYS A 436 -36.75 -11.98 5.53
C LYS A 436 -36.59 -11.81 4.02
N PRO A 437 -35.69 -10.95 3.54
CA PRO A 437 -35.46 -10.80 2.10
C PRO A 437 -34.79 -12.01 1.45
N ALA A 438 -34.15 -12.89 2.24
CA ALA A 438 -33.42 -14.05 1.73
C ALA A 438 -34.36 -15.22 1.30
N ASP A 439 -35.37 -15.52 2.12
CA ASP A 439 -36.21 -16.72 1.97
C ASP A 439 -37.71 -16.42 2.06
N GLY A 440 -38.12 -15.20 2.36
CA GLY A 440 -39.53 -14.80 2.50
C GLY A 440 -40.21 -15.32 3.78
N HIS A 441 -39.48 -15.99 4.68
CA HIS A 441 -40.06 -16.40 5.96
C HIS A 441 -40.18 -15.20 6.92
N THR A 442 -41.11 -15.33 7.89
CA THR A 442 -41.29 -14.29 8.91
C THR A 442 -40.06 -14.16 9.83
N VAL A 443 -39.64 -12.92 10.10
CA VAL A 443 -38.60 -12.61 11.09
C VAL A 443 -39.21 -12.43 12.47
N THR A 444 -40.41 -11.85 12.54
CA THR A 444 -41.09 -11.49 13.77
C THR A 444 -41.92 -12.66 14.28
N MET A 445 -41.28 -13.57 14.98
CA MET A 445 -41.95 -14.74 15.59
C MET A 445 -41.86 -14.66 17.11
N PRO A 446 -42.93 -15.07 17.81
CA PRO A 446 -42.82 -15.25 19.26
C PRO A 446 -41.69 -16.23 19.62
N SER A 447 -40.91 -15.89 20.63
CA SER A 447 -39.78 -16.72 21.11
C SER A 447 -39.68 -16.69 22.63
N GLN A 448 -38.93 -17.64 23.18
CA GLN A 448 -38.60 -17.71 24.63
C GLN A 448 -39.85 -17.55 25.54
N ASP A 449 -39.85 -16.55 26.39
CA ASP A 449 -40.91 -16.28 27.38
C ASP A 449 -42.28 -16.01 26.76
N MET A 450 -42.32 -15.50 25.53
CA MET A 450 -43.59 -15.31 24.81
C MET A 450 -44.25 -16.66 24.47
N ILE A 451 -43.47 -17.64 24.05
CA ILE A 451 -43.98 -18.99 23.76
C ILE A 451 -44.45 -19.65 25.08
N LEU A 452 -43.66 -19.52 26.17
CA LEU A 452 -44.03 -20.03 27.47
C LEU A 452 -45.30 -19.38 27.98
N GLY A 453 -45.46 -18.07 27.84
CA GLY A 453 -46.66 -17.33 28.21
C GLY A 453 -47.90 -17.78 27.41
N LEU A 454 -47.76 -17.94 26.08
CA LEU A 454 -48.83 -18.46 25.21
C LEU A 454 -49.22 -19.87 25.57
N TYR A 455 -48.26 -20.74 25.87
CA TYR A 455 -48.52 -22.09 26.38
C TYR A 455 -49.33 -22.06 27.69
N TYR A 456 -48.89 -21.25 28.66
CA TYR A 456 -49.58 -21.12 29.93
C TYR A 456 -51.04 -20.62 29.77
N LEU A 457 -51.25 -19.59 28.91
CA LEU A 457 -52.58 -19.05 28.61
C LEU A 457 -53.49 -20.04 27.90
N SER A 458 -52.92 -20.95 27.12
CA SER A 458 -53.69 -21.97 26.37
C SER A 458 -53.92 -23.27 27.15
N THR A 459 -53.32 -23.41 28.36
CA THR A 459 -53.48 -24.60 29.21
C THR A 459 -54.88 -24.59 29.85
N VAL A 460 -55.63 -25.62 29.60
CA VAL A 460 -56.95 -25.84 30.24
C VAL A 460 -56.73 -26.42 31.61
N LEU A 461 -57.13 -25.70 32.65
CA LEU A 461 -57.15 -26.20 33.99
C LEU A 461 -58.44 -26.97 34.22
N GLU A 462 -58.36 -28.28 34.43
CA GLU A 462 -59.50 -29.11 34.79
C GLU A 462 -60.16 -28.60 36.07
N GLY A 463 -61.44 -28.16 35.99
CA GLY A 463 -62.20 -27.67 37.13
C GLY A 463 -62.19 -26.12 37.30
N ALA A 464 -61.52 -25.35 36.44
CA ALA A 464 -61.68 -23.89 36.46
C ALA A 464 -62.99 -23.50 35.76
N LYS A 465 -63.82 -22.72 36.48
CA LYS A 465 -65.02 -22.11 35.94
C LYS A 465 -64.71 -20.85 35.17
#